data_871b1ff0cb2e75c7afeea3f61118ea67
#
_entry.id   871b1ff0cb2e75c7afeea3f61118ea67
#
_cell.length_a   1.000
_cell.length_b   1.000
_cell.length_c   1.000
_cell.angle_alpha   90.00
_cell.angle_beta   90.00
_cell.angle_gamma   90.00
#
_symmetry.space_group_name_H-M   'P 1'
#
loop_
_entity.id
_entity.type
_entity.pdbx_description
1 polymer ?
#
loop_
_entity_poly.entity_id
_entity_poly.type
_entity_poly.pdbx_seq_one_letter_code
_entity_poly.pdbx_strand_id
1 'polypeptide(L)'
;MKCGLAQLPLTLDLSNAYDQILRWQRDESLIDYSAFALFCQWSRFDSRLGEICVKFISREWRKIHPIKIREALLEQPWPSVLAVLVEFSGLLAKNEESPEDFKLYLVWKNTAIFGIPKANWEQYFIGKRRIASRSMLDDARFSIEEYRKWGYLGREILINKQRIGTTGSKAFSYSSQTRLQILKELVETQPRFTAENYWNAVGRNISRRQAERDLMNSPLIRSVGRTQGRFYLAKRLRG
;
A
#
# COMPACT_ATOMS: atom_id res chain seq x y z
N MET A 1 -21.36 -24.79 -14.52
CA MET A 1 -22.02 -23.71 -13.75
C MET A 1 -21.42 -22.38 -14.19
N LYS A 2 -22.18 -21.52 -14.89
CA LYS A 2 -21.76 -20.17 -15.27
C LYS A 2 -21.86 -19.31 -14.01
N CYS A 3 -20.73 -18.93 -13.41
CA CYS A 3 -20.70 -17.87 -12.41
C CYS A 3 -21.22 -16.60 -13.07
N GLY A 4 -22.45 -16.21 -12.76
CA GLY A 4 -23.00 -14.93 -13.11
C GLY A 4 -22.08 -13.86 -12.50
N LEU A 5 -21.44 -13.08 -13.36
CA LEU A 5 -20.88 -11.80 -12.99
C LEU A 5 -22.05 -10.97 -12.46
N ALA A 6 -22.19 -10.92 -11.14
CA ALA A 6 -23.09 -9.99 -10.50
C ALA A 6 -22.72 -8.62 -11.05
N GLN A 7 -23.64 -7.99 -11.79
CA GLN A 7 -23.47 -6.62 -12.26
C GLN A 7 -23.29 -5.76 -11.01
N LEU A 8 -22.06 -5.31 -10.78
CA LEU A 8 -21.77 -4.28 -9.81
C LEU A 8 -22.65 -3.07 -10.13
N PRO A 9 -23.22 -2.40 -9.13
CA PRO A 9 -24.00 -1.19 -9.38
C PRO A 9 -23.14 -0.21 -10.17
N LEU A 10 -23.66 0.28 -11.27
CA LEU A 10 -23.00 1.02 -12.33
C LEU A 10 -22.38 2.39 -11.92
N THR A 11 -22.55 2.80 -10.66
CA THR A 11 -21.94 4.02 -10.12
C THR A 11 -21.39 3.74 -8.74
N LEU A 12 -20.07 3.44 -8.70
CA LEU A 12 -19.29 3.47 -7.47
C LEU A 12 -19.22 4.94 -7.03
N ASP A 13 -20.08 5.36 -6.12
CA ASP A 13 -19.96 6.69 -5.51
C ASP A 13 -18.90 6.66 -4.39
N LEU A 14 -17.63 6.72 -4.83
CA LEU A 14 -16.49 6.72 -3.93
C LEU A 14 -16.50 7.92 -2.98
N SER A 15 -17.04 9.07 -3.41
CA SER A 15 -17.14 10.25 -2.56
C SER A 15 -18.05 9.99 -1.37
N ASN A 16 -19.20 9.35 -1.59
CA ASN A 16 -20.11 8.95 -0.54
C ASN A 16 -19.47 7.94 0.44
N ALA A 17 -18.70 6.97 -0.08
CA ALA A 17 -17.99 6.00 0.78
C ALA A 17 -16.97 6.69 1.70
N TYR A 18 -16.22 7.66 1.21
CA TYR A 18 -15.28 8.44 2.01
C TYR A 18 -15.98 9.26 3.08
N ASP A 19 -17.06 9.96 2.73
CA ASP A 19 -17.82 10.76 3.67
C ASP A 19 -18.48 9.94 4.76
N GLN A 20 -18.96 8.73 4.45
CA GLN A 20 -19.53 7.82 5.43
C GLN A 20 -18.47 7.32 6.42
N ILE A 21 -17.30 6.91 5.95
CA ILE A 21 -16.19 6.49 6.83
C ILE A 21 -15.77 7.63 7.76
N LEU A 22 -15.71 8.85 7.28
CA LEU A 22 -15.40 10.04 8.10
C LEU A 22 -16.48 10.32 9.16
N ARG A 23 -17.75 10.06 8.87
CA ARG A 23 -18.85 10.17 9.86
C ARG A 23 -18.70 9.09 10.94
N TRP A 24 -18.43 7.86 10.57
CA TRP A 24 -18.23 6.74 11.52
C TRP A 24 -17.04 6.96 12.46
N GLN A 25 -15.99 7.66 12.01
CA GLN A 25 -14.89 8.05 12.88
C GLN A 25 -15.32 8.98 14.02
N ARG A 26 -16.34 9.82 13.76
CA ARG A 26 -16.88 10.78 14.75
C ARG A 26 -17.89 10.12 15.68
N ASP A 27 -18.73 9.24 15.14
CA ASP A 27 -19.80 8.57 15.89
C ASP A 27 -19.89 7.08 15.50
N GLU A 28 -19.51 6.22 16.44
CA GLU A 28 -19.48 4.77 16.25
C GLU A 28 -20.88 4.15 16.11
N SER A 29 -21.92 4.80 16.69
CA SER A 29 -23.29 4.31 16.61
C SER A 29 -23.84 4.33 15.17
N LEU A 30 -23.16 5.08 14.29
CA LEU A 30 -23.53 5.22 12.88
C LEU A 30 -22.87 4.15 11.97
N ILE A 31 -22.02 3.25 12.51
CA ILE A 31 -21.35 2.24 11.68
C ILE A 31 -22.39 1.26 11.09
N ASP A 32 -22.61 1.42 9.80
CA ASP A 32 -23.36 0.46 8.98
C ASP A 32 -22.41 -0.63 8.49
N TYR A 33 -22.50 -1.81 9.09
CA TYR A 33 -21.62 -2.94 8.78
C TYR A 33 -21.85 -3.48 7.37
N SER A 34 -23.07 -3.39 6.83
CA SER A 34 -23.36 -3.81 5.45
C SER A 34 -22.72 -2.84 4.46
N ALA A 35 -22.85 -1.54 4.68
CA ALA A 35 -22.18 -0.53 3.86
C ALA A 35 -20.64 -0.64 3.99
N PHE A 36 -20.11 -0.89 5.19
CA PHE A 36 -18.67 -1.06 5.37
C PHE A 36 -18.17 -2.33 4.68
N ALA A 37 -18.92 -3.43 4.74
CA ALA A 37 -18.62 -4.65 3.99
C ALA A 37 -18.53 -4.36 2.48
N LEU A 38 -19.47 -3.58 1.96
CA LEU A 38 -19.48 -3.17 0.56
C LEU A 38 -18.25 -2.31 0.20
N PHE A 39 -17.83 -1.37 1.07
CA PHE A 39 -16.62 -0.57 0.86
C PHE A 39 -15.36 -1.44 0.87
N CYS A 40 -15.30 -2.44 1.74
CA CYS A 40 -14.24 -3.44 1.68
C CYS A 40 -14.20 -4.15 0.31
N GLN A 41 -15.34 -4.57 -0.24
CA GLN A 41 -15.40 -5.18 -1.59
C GLN A 41 -14.90 -4.21 -2.67
N TRP A 42 -15.31 -2.96 -2.60
CA TRP A 42 -14.93 -1.93 -3.58
C TRP A 42 -13.45 -1.55 -3.50
N SER A 43 -12.76 -1.81 -2.40
CA SER A 43 -11.32 -1.65 -2.29
C SER A 43 -10.51 -2.46 -3.32
N ARG A 44 -11.13 -3.51 -3.90
CA ARG A 44 -10.53 -4.27 -5.00
C ARG A 44 -10.49 -3.49 -6.33
N PHE A 45 -11.28 -2.44 -6.45
CA PHE A 45 -11.34 -1.58 -7.64
C PHE A 45 -10.60 -0.26 -7.44
N ASP A 46 -10.51 0.20 -6.20
CA ASP A 46 -9.86 1.46 -5.84
C ASP A 46 -8.91 1.29 -4.64
N SER A 47 -7.61 1.48 -4.90
CA SER A 47 -6.59 1.34 -3.87
C SER A 47 -6.63 2.45 -2.80
N ARG A 48 -7.20 3.63 -3.13
CA ARG A 48 -7.37 4.72 -2.16
C ARG A 48 -8.47 4.37 -1.15
N LEU A 49 -9.57 3.78 -1.62
CA LEU A 49 -10.61 3.27 -0.72
C LEU A 49 -10.04 2.16 0.17
N GLY A 50 -9.22 1.27 -0.39
CA GLY A 50 -8.51 0.25 0.38
C GLY A 50 -7.62 0.86 1.48
N GLU A 51 -6.86 1.90 1.15
CA GLU A 51 -6.03 2.63 2.13
C GLU A 51 -6.88 3.26 3.25
N ILE A 52 -8.03 3.84 2.91
CA ILE A 52 -8.94 4.46 3.88
C ILE A 52 -9.57 3.41 4.78
N CYS A 53 -10.04 2.28 4.24
CA CYS A 53 -10.55 1.15 5.03
C CYS A 53 -9.48 0.63 6.00
N VAL A 54 -8.24 0.44 5.54
CA VAL A 54 -7.13 0.00 6.39
C VAL A 54 -6.87 0.99 7.53
N LYS A 55 -6.82 2.29 7.24
CA LYS A 55 -6.63 3.33 8.26
C LYS A 55 -7.80 3.41 9.25
N PHE A 56 -9.02 3.27 8.74
CA PHE A 56 -10.21 3.23 9.59
C PHE A 56 -10.16 2.04 10.54
N ILE A 57 -9.89 0.84 10.05
CA ILE A 57 -9.76 -0.35 10.89
C ILE A 57 -8.64 -0.16 11.91
N SER A 58 -7.43 0.31 11.52
CA SER A 58 -6.30 0.42 12.43
C SER A 58 -6.55 1.39 13.59
N ARG A 59 -7.33 2.45 13.38
CA ARG A 59 -7.57 3.49 14.39
C ARG A 59 -8.82 3.24 15.21
N GLU A 60 -9.86 2.70 14.57
CA GLU A 60 -11.19 2.59 15.16
C GLU A 60 -11.57 1.15 15.47
N TRP A 61 -10.63 0.20 15.47
CA TRP A 61 -10.90 -1.23 15.69
C TRP A 61 -11.67 -1.50 16.99
N ARG A 62 -11.46 -0.68 18.04
CA ARG A 62 -12.18 -0.80 19.32
C ARG A 62 -13.67 -0.52 19.17
N LYS A 63 -14.05 0.30 18.21
CA LYS A 63 -15.44 0.67 17.90
C LYS A 63 -16.09 -0.30 16.92
N ILE A 64 -15.29 -1.03 16.15
CA ILE A 64 -15.77 -1.99 15.16
C ILE A 64 -16.02 -3.33 15.84
N HIS A 65 -17.28 -3.77 15.86
CA HIS A 65 -17.62 -5.08 16.41
C HIS A 65 -17.15 -6.21 15.49
N PRO A 66 -16.18 -7.06 15.92
CA PRO A 66 -15.48 -7.99 15.03
C PRO A 66 -16.41 -9.07 14.43
N ILE A 67 -17.43 -9.52 15.19
CA ILE A 67 -18.38 -10.52 14.69
C ILE A 67 -19.31 -9.91 13.65
N LYS A 68 -19.87 -8.71 13.90
CA LYS A 68 -20.79 -8.05 12.96
C LYS A 68 -20.14 -7.76 11.62
N ILE A 69 -18.90 -7.26 11.62
CA ILE A 69 -18.20 -7.00 10.36
C ILE A 69 -17.88 -8.31 9.61
N ARG A 70 -17.50 -9.36 10.31
CA ARG A 70 -17.28 -10.68 9.71
C ARG A 70 -18.55 -11.24 9.08
N GLU A 71 -19.67 -11.21 9.79
CA GLU A 71 -20.96 -11.69 9.30
C GLU A 71 -21.38 -10.93 8.03
N ALA A 72 -21.32 -9.59 8.06
CA ALA A 72 -21.63 -8.76 6.90
C ALA A 72 -20.72 -9.08 5.68
N LEU A 73 -19.45 -9.42 5.92
CA LEU A 73 -18.52 -9.80 4.85
C LEU A 73 -18.75 -11.22 4.32
N LEU A 74 -19.18 -12.16 5.16
CA LEU A 74 -19.49 -13.52 4.71
C LEU A 74 -20.65 -13.57 3.71
N GLU A 75 -21.52 -12.59 3.72
CA GLU A 75 -22.60 -12.41 2.73
C GLU A 75 -22.12 -11.83 1.40
N GLN A 76 -20.88 -11.35 1.32
CA GLN A 76 -20.33 -10.70 0.14
C GLN A 76 -19.60 -11.70 -0.78
N PRO A 77 -19.46 -11.39 -2.09
CA PRO A 77 -18.77 -12.25 -3.06
C PRO A 77 -17.32 -12.59 -2.71
N TRP A 78 -16.61 -11.67 -2.02
CA TRP A 78 -15.19 -11.83 -1.67
C TRP A 78 -14.93 -11.57 -0.19
N PRO A 79 -15.37 -12.45 0.72
CA PRO A 79 -15.25 -12.24 2.16
C PRO A 79 -13.80 -12.10 2.64
N SER A 80 -12.84 -12.76 1.99
CA SER A 80 -11.41 -12.69 2.29
C SER A 80 -10.78 -11.31 2.08
N VAL A 81 -11.46 -10.37 1.43
CA VAL A 81 -11.00 -8.99 1.30
C VAL A 81 -10.86 -8.32 2.66
N LEU A 82 -11.80 -8.54 3.59
CA LEU A 82 -11.66 -8.03 4.96
C LEU A 82 -10.34 -8.51 5.59
N ALA A 83 -10.05 -9.79 5.43
CA ALA A 83 -8.86 -10.36 6.04
C ALA A 83 -7.57 -9.72 5.50
N VAL A 84 -7.51 -9.40 4.21
CA VAL A 84 -6.41 -8.62 3.62
C VAL A 84 -6.33 -7.23 4.25
N LEU A 85 -7.44 -6.50 4.34
CA LEU A 85 -7.46 -5.15 4.93
C LEU A 85 -7.06 -5.18 6.40
N VAL A 86 -7.49 -6.19 7.16
CA VAL A 86 -7.13 -6.41 8.57
C VAL A 86 -5.64 -6.78 8.72
N GLU A 87 -5.05 -7.53 7.79
CA GLU A 87 -3.60 -7.77 7.81
C GLU A 87 -2.82 -6.47 7.63
N PHE A 88 -3.19 -5.64 6.65
CA PHE A 88 -2.55 -4.33 6.45
C PHE A 88 -2.77 -3.38 7.63
N SER A 89 -3.97 -3.36 8.23
CA SER A 89 -4.24 -2.52 9.40
C SER A 89 -3.42 -2.97 10.62
N GLY A 90 -3.11 -4.26 10.75
CA GLY A 90 -2.22 -4.78 11.77
C GLY A 90 -0.78 -4.26 11.65
N LEU A 91 -0.32 -3.97 10.44
CA LEU A 91 0.99 -3.33 10.26
C LEU A 91 1.02 -1.89 10.77
N LEU A 92 -0.09 -1.16 10.66
CA LEU A 92 -0.23 0.19 11.23
C LEU A 92 -0.38 0.11 12.76
N ALA A 93 -1.32 -0.70 13.26
CA ALA A 93 -1.58 -0.85 14.69
C ALA A 93 -0.32 -1.26 15.46
N LYS A 94 0.52 -2.14 14.91
CA LYS A 94 1.80 -2.54 15.53
C LYS A 94 2.74 -1.36 15.81
N ASN A 95 2.66 -0.29 15.01
CA ASN A 95 3.55 0.87 15.14
C ASN A 95 2.90 2.05 15.89
N GLU A 96 1.58 2.10 15.92
CA GLU A 96 0.82 3.22 16.49
C GLU A 96 0.29 2.91 17.90
N GLU A 97 0.11 1.62 18.24
CA GLU A 97 -0.47 1.18 19.52
C GLU A 97 0.62 0.82 20.56
N SER A 98 0.23 0.85 21.84
CA SER A 98 1.04 0.27 22.89
C SER A 98 1.16 -1.26 22.74
N PRO A 99 2.19 -1.91 23.32
CA PRO A 99 2.30 -3.37 23.26
C PRO A 99 1.07 -4.12 23.80
N GLU A 100 0.44 -3.57 24.83
CA GLU A 100 -0.77 -4.12 25.45
C GLU A 100 -1.97 -3.97 24.54
N ASP A 101 -2.18 -2.79 23.99
CA ASP A 101 -3.26 -2.50 23.03
C ASP A 101 -3.10 -3.31 21.74
N PHE A 102 -1.87 -3.49 21.29
CA PHE A 102 -1.61 -4.35 20.13
C PHE A 102 -1.97 -5.81 20.38
N LYS A 103 -1.78 -6.34 21.60
CA LYS A 103 -2.28 -7.68 21.95
C LYS A 103 -3.81 -7.76 21.88
N LEU A 104 -4.51 -6.74 22.36
CA LEU A 104 -5.97 -6.67 22.25
C LEU A 104 -6.42 -6.56 20.79
N TYR A 105 -5.71 -5.76 19.97
CA TYR A 105 -5.93 -5.72 18.54
C TYR A 105 -5.80 -7.11 17.90
N LEU A 106 -4.79 -7.90 18.27
CA LEU A 106 -4.62 -9.25 17.73
C LEU A 106 -5.78 -10.19 18.09
N VAL A 107 -6.34 -10.07 19.29
CA VAL A 107 -7.55 -10.82 19.69
C VAL A 107 -8.74 -10.39 18.83
N TRP A 108 -8.96 -9.09 18.68
CA TRP A 108 -10.00 -8.53 17.83
C TRP A 108 -9.84 -9.00 16.38
N LYS A 109 -8.61 -8.86 15.83
CA LYS A 109 -8.26 -9.32 14.49
C LYS A 109 -8.63 -10.78 14.28
N ASN A 110 -8.17 -11.68 15.15
CA ASN A 110 -8.42 -13.10 15.03
C ASN A 110 -9.93 -13.40 15.05
N THR A 111 -10.70 -12.68 15.87
CA THR A 111 -12.17 -12.80 15.90
C THR A 111 -12.81 -12.31 14.60
N ALA A 112 -12.34 -11.17 14.08
CA ALA A 112 -12.89 -10.57 12.86
C ALA A 112 -12.67 -11.43 11.60
N ILE A 113 -11.56 -12.17 11.53
CA ILE A 113 -11.22 -12.98 10.36
C ILE A 113 -11.43 -14.49 10.57
N PHE A 114 -11.94 -14.90 11.73
CA PHE A 114 -12.18 -16.31 12.03
C PHE A 114 -13.18 -16.95 11.05
N GLY A 115 -12.79 -18.07 10.45
CA GLY A 115 -13.65 -18.82 9.53
C GLY A 115 -13.86 -18.16 8.15
N ILE A 116 -13.21 -17.05 7.85
CA ILE A 116 -13.26 -16.45 6.51
C ILE A 116 -12.53 -17.36 5.50
N PRO A 117 -13.21 -17.78 4.40
CA PRO A 117 -12.57 -18.61 3.38
C PRO A 117 -11.49 -17.82 2.63
N LYS A 118 -10.41 -18.50 2.25
CA LYS A 118 -9.39 -17.90 1.39
C LYS A 118 -9.87 -17.80 -0.06
N ALA A 119 -9.40 -16.79 -0.77
CA ALA A 119 -9.57 -16.69 -2.21
C ALA A 119 -8.75 -17.79 -2.94
N ASN A 120 -9.08 -18.04 -4.20
CA ASN A 120 -8.41 -19.07 -4.99
C ASN A 120 -7.36 -18.46 -5.94
N TRP A 121 -6.33 -17.85 -5.36
CA TRP A 121 -5.18 -17.29 -6.08
C TRP A 121 -5.55 -16.32 -7.21
N GLU A 122 -6.48 -15.43 -6.94
CA GLU A 122 -6.91 -14.39 -7.87
C GLU A 122 -6.20 -13.05 -7.63
N GLN A 123 -6.22 -12.17 -8.62
CA GLN A 123 -5.69 -10.81 -8.46
C GLN A 123 -6.54 -10.04 -7.44
N TYR A 124 -5.89 -9.38 -6.46
CA TYR A 124 -6.64 -8.56 -5.49
C TYR A 124 -7.30 -7.37 -6.18
N PHE A 125 -6.56 -6.63 -6.98
CA PHE A 125 -7.12 -5.50 -7.73
C PHE A 125 -7.73 -5.94 -9.06
N ILE A 126 -9.04 -5.72 -9.21
CA ILE A 126 -9.81 -6.03 -10.41
C ILE A 126 -9.53 -4.96 -11.47
N GLY A 127 -9.39 -5.38 -12.73
CA GLY A 127 -9.16 -4.47 -13.86
C GLY A 127 -7.69 -4.09 -14.09
N LYS A 128 -6.77 -4.43 -13.20
CA LYS A 128 -5.35 -4.27 -13.49
C LYS A 128 -4.85 -5.38 -14.39
N ARG A 129 -4.24 -4.99 -15.53
CA ARG A 129 -3.69 -5.95 -16.49
C ARG A 129 -2.59 -6.78 -15.84
N ARG A 130 -2.69 -8.10 -15.95
CA ARG A 130 -1.54 -8.99 -15.73
C ARG A 130 -0.40 -8.53 -16.64
N ILE A 131 0.80 -8.50 -16.12
CA ILE A 131 2.00 -8.40 -16.97
C ILE A 131 2.04 -9.70 -17.77
N ALA A 132 1.86 -9.58 -19.08
CA ALA A 132 1.42 -10.64 -20.02
C ALA A 132 2.30 -11.91 -20.13
N SER A 133 3.40 -12.04 -19.41
CA SER A 133 4.36 -13.16 -19.57
C SER A 133 4.74 -13.90 -18.30
N ARG A 134 4.04 -13.68 -17.18
CA ARG A 134 4.40 -14.34 -15.91
C ARG A 134 3.41 -15.43 -15.54
N SER A 135 3.94 -16.57 -15.11
CA SER A 135 3.15 -17.64 -14.54
C SER A 135 2.49 -17.20 -13.24
N MET A 136 1.39 -17.84 -12.86
CA MET A 136 0.71 -17.60 -11.59
C MET A 136 1.65 -17.84 -10.38
N LEU A 137 2.60 -18.78 -10.49
CA LEU A 137 3.62 -19.05 -9.49
C LEU A 137 4.59 -17.88 -9.31
N ASP A 138 5.00 -17.23 -10.41
CA ASP A 138 5.84 -16.03 -10.34
C ASP A 138 5.09 -14.86 -9.72
N ASP A 139 3.80 -14.70 -10.05
CA ASP A 139 2.96 -13.68 -9.42
C ASP A 139 2.77 -13.93 -7.92
N ALA A 140 2.57 -15.17 -7.50
CA ALA A 140 2.51 -15.55 -6.09
C ALA A 140 3.84 -15.28 -5.36
N ARG A 141 4.97 -15.59 -6.00
CA ARG A 141 6.33 -15.38 -5.44
C ARG A 141 6.61 -13.90 -5.16
N PHE A 142 6.13 -12.99 -6.01
CA PHE A 142 6.34 -11.55 -5.89
C PHE A 142 5.19 -10.81 -5.23
N SER A 143 4.13 -11.50 -4.87
CA SER A 143 3.01 -10.89 -4.14
C SER A 143 3.38 -10.59 -2.71
N ILE A 144 2.79 -9.51 -2.18
CA ILE A 144 2.94 -9.11 -0.78
C ILE A 144 2.33 -10.18 0.11
N GLU A 145 2.93 -10.41 1.29
CA GLU A 145 2.56 -11.48 2.19
C GLU A 145 1.10 -11.39 2.65
N GLU A 146 0.61 -10.19 2.92
CA GLU A 146 -0.75 -9.92 3.36
C GLU A 146 -1.80 -10.37 2.35
N TYR A 147 -1.50 -10.28 1.06
CA TYR A 147 -2.35 -10.85 0.01
C TYR A 147 -2.25 -12.36 -0.06
N ARG A 148 -1.00 -12.89 -0.05
CA ARG A 148 -0.75 -14.33 -0.18
C ARG A 148 -1.40 -15.15 0.91
N LYS A 149 -1.40 -14.66 2.14
CA LYS A 149 -2.06 -15.32 3.28
C LYS A 149 -3.52 -15.65 2.99
N TRP A 150 -4.17 -14.81 2.19
CA TRP A 150 -5.60 -14.90 1.89
C TRP A 150 -5.92 -15.36 0.46
N GLY A 151 -4.91 -15.89 -0.25
CA GLY A 151 -5.11 -16.46 -1.58
C GLY A 151 -5.26 -15.41 -2.67
N TYR A 152 -4.74 -14.20 -2.45
CA TYR A 152 -4.67 -13.16 -3.47
C TYR A 152 -3.27 -12.94 -4.00
N LEU A 153 -3.23 -12.44 -5.24
CA LEU A 153 -2.03 -11.96 -5.90
C LEU A 153 -2.08 -10.43 -5.91
N GLY A 154 -1.07 -9.77 -5.36
CA GLY A 154 -1.02 -8.31 -5.31
C GLY A 154 0.36 -7.79 -4.96
N ARG A 155 0.73 -6.66 -5.56
CA ARG A 155 2.03 -6.00 -5.36
C ARG A 155 1.89 -4.57 -4.86
N GLU A 156 0.67 -4.04 -4.88
CA GLU A 156 0.40 -2.70 -4.38
C GLU A 156 0.24 -2.74 -2.87
N ILE A 157 0.87 -1.78 -2.22
CA ILE A 157 0.76 -1.64 -0.78
C ILE A 157 -0.40 -0.69 -0.49
N LEU A 158 -1.37 -1.15 0.30
CA LEU A 158 -2.54 -0.36 0.70
C LEU A 158 -2.24 0.71 1.75
N ILE A 159 -1.02 0.76 2.26
CA ILE A 159 -0.60 1.72 3.29
C ILE A 159 0.68 2.42 2.89
N ASN A 160 0.78 3.71 3.19
CA ASN A 160 2.00 4.45 2.94
C ASN A 160 3.06 4.08 4.00
N LYS A 161 4.05 3.27 3.62
CA LYS A 161 5.12 2.78 4.49
C LYS A 161 6.06 3.86 5.05
N GLN A 162 5.98 5.10 4.59
CA GLN A 162 6.77 6.20 5.17
C GLN A 162 6.48 6.44 6.65
N ARG A 163 5.36 5.90 7.18
CA ARG A 163 4.99 5.95 8.60
C ARG A 163 5.31 4.68 9.38
N ILE A 164 5.72 3.61 8.70
CA ILE A 164 6.09 2.36 9.35
C ILE A 164 7.61 2.36 9.42
N GLY A 165 8.17 2.42 10.63
CA GLY A 165 9.61 2.37 10.87
C GLY A 165 10.25 1.26 10.03
N THR A 166 11.18 1.64 9.18
CA THR A 166 11.78 0.82 8.13
C THR A 166 12.58 -0.34 8.69
N THR A 167 12.03 -1.53 8.60
CA THR A 167 12.84 -2.74 8.46
C THR A 167 12.41 -3.44 7.17
N GLY A 168 13.16 -3.17 6.14
CA GLY A 168 13.35 -4.03 4.96
C GLY A 168 12.13 -4.43 4.15
N SER A 169 11.55 -3.54 3.32
CA SER A 169 10.87 -3.99 2.11
C SER A 169 10.86 -2.89 1.04
N LYS A 170 11.52 -3.20 -0.05
CA LYS A 170 11.60 -2.40 -1.28
C LYS A 170 10.20 -2.24 -1.90
N ALA A 171 9.62 -1.08 -1.91
CA ALA A 171 8.76 -0.60 -2.99
C ALA A 171 7.96 0.67 -2.67
N PHE A 172 8.61 1.81 -2.54
CA PHE A 172 8.01 3.07 -2.97
C PHE A 172 9.00 3.75 -3.89
N SER A 173 8.66 3.81 -5.16
CA SER A 173 9.33 4.72 -6.06
C SER A 173 8.86 6.12 -5.70
N TYR A 174 9.73 6.94 -5.12
CA TYR A 174 9.48 8.36 -4.99
C TYR A 174 9.02 8.95 -6.32
N SER A 175 8.09 9.89 -6.28
CA SER A 175 7.71 10.63 -7.47
C SER A 175 8.96 11.31 -8.08
N SER A 176 8.95 11.60 -9.35
CA SER A 176 10.08 12.31 -9.99
C SER A 176 10.36 13.66 -9.33
N GLN A 177 9.33 14.35 -8.84
CA GLN A 177 9.46 15.61 -8.10
C GLN A 177 10.14 15.41 -6.74
N THR A 178 9.74 14.40 -5.97
CA THR A 178 10.38 14.08 -4.68
C THR A 178 11.83 13.70 -4.87
N ARG A 179 12.16 12.91 -5.90
CA ARG A 179 13.54 12.53 -6.22
C ARG A 179 14.39 13.71 -6.63
N LEU A 180 13.83 14.66 -7.37
CA LEU A 180 14.49 15.90 -7.73
C LEU A 180 14.78 16.78 -6.51
N GLN A 181 13.84 16.85 -5.56
CA GLN A 181 14.04 17.58 -4.31
C GLN A 181 15.17 16.98 -3.47
N ILE A 182 15.18 15.65 -3.29
CA ILE A 182 16.26 14.95 -2.59
C ILE A 182 17.62 15.19 -3.28
N LEU A 183 17.64 15.22 -4.63
CA LEU A 183 18.84 15.51 -5.37
C LEU A 183 19.33 16.95 -5.13
N LYS A 184 18.43 17.94 -5.05
CA LYS A 184 18.79 19.33 -4.72
C LYS A 184 19.44 19.41 -3.34
N GLU A 185 18.83 18.80 -2.33
CA GLU A 185 19.37 18.77 -0.96
C GLU A 185 20.73 18.06 -0.90
N LEU A 186 20.90 16.97 -1.67
CA LEU A 186 22.19 16.28 -1.76
C LEU A 186 23.28 17.15 -2.41
N VAL A 187 22.93 17.90 -3.45
CA VAL A 187 23.85 18.83 -4.15
C VAL A 187 24.26 19.98 -3.25
N GLU A 188 23.37 20.47 -2.40
CA GLU A 188 23.65 21.54 -1.43
C GLU A 188 24.55 21.06 -0.28
N THR A 189 24.34 19.83 0.18
CA THR A 189 25.06 19.28 1.33
C THR A 189 26.39 18.63 0.96
N GLN A 190 26.49 18.08 -0.27
CA GLN A 190 27.66 17.34 -0.74
C GLN A 190 28.14 17.90 -2.09
N PRO A 191 29.26 18.68 -2.12
CA PRO A 191 29.78 19.23 -3.36
C PRO A 191 30.20 18.18 -4.39
N ARG A 192 30.49 16.97 -3.92
CA ARG A 192 30.86 15.80 -4.73
C ARG A 192 30.21 14.55 -4.17
N PHE A 193 29.51 13.79 -5.02
CA PHE A 193 28.83 12.55 -4.61
C PHE A 193 28.82 11.53 -5.75
N THR A 194 28.52 10.28 -5.42
CA THR A 194 28.42 9.15 -6.36
C THR A 194 26.96 8.76 -6.60
N ALA A 195 26.71 7.89 -7.58
CA ALA A 195 25.39 7.31 -7.79
C ALA A 195 24.90 6.51 -6.57
N GLU A 196 25.82 5.90 -5.83
CA GLU A 196 25.53 5.19 -4.59
C GLU A 196 25.06 6.14 -3.49
N ASN A 197 25.70 7.32 -3.33
CA ASN A 197 25.25 8.34 -2.38
C ASN A 197 23.82 8.80 -2.67
N TYR A 198 23.51 9.09 -3.94
CA TYR A 198 22.16 9.45 -4.33
C TYR A 198 21.16 8.29 -4.12
N TRP A 199 21.53 7.08 -4.49
CA TRP A 199 20.68 5.90 -4.28
C TRP A 199 20.39 5.64 -2.80
N ASN A 200 21.37 5.88 -1.92
CA ASN A 200 21.17 5.83 -0.47
C ASN A 200 20.29 7.00 0.02
N ALA A 201 20.49 8.22 -0.49
CA ALA A 201 19.70 9.39 -0.12
C ALA A 201 18.20 9.21 -0.46
N VAL A 202 17.89 8.56 -1.59
CA VAL A 202 16.50 8.16 -1.92
C VAL A 202 16.04 6.90 -1.17
N GLY A 203 16.76 6.48 -0.13
CA GLY A 203 16.41 5.34 0.72
C GLY A 203 16.38 4.00 -0.01
N ARG A 204 17.09 3.87 -1.14
CA ARG A 204 17.09 2.70 -2.04
C ARG A 204 15.70 2.31 -2.54
N ASN A 205 14.75 3.25 -2.55
CA ASN A 205 13.36 3.04 -2.95
C ASN A 205 13.15 3.00 -4.46
N ILE A 206 14.21 3.20 -5.24
CA ILE A 206 14.23 3.08 -6.70
C ILE A 206 15.29 2.06 -7.12
N SER A 207 15.19 1.56 -8.34
CA SER A 207 16.26 0.70 -8.87
C SER A 207 17.53 1.52 -9.08
N ARG A 208 18.71 0.88 -8.97
CA ARG A 208 19.98 1.53 -9.25
C ARG A 208 20.04 2.14 -10.66
N ARG A 209 19.47 1.44 -11.65
CA ARG A 209 19.31 1.94 -13.03
C ARG A 209 18.44 3.19 -13.11
N GLN A 210 17.43 3.32 -12.26
CA GLN A 210 16.61 4.53 -12.20
C GLN A 210 17.38 5.68 -11.54
N ALA A 211 18.13 5.42 -10.48
CA ALA A 211 18.99 6.42 -9.86
C ALA A 211 20.03 6.98 -10.85
N GLU A 212 20.66 6.11 -11.62
CA GLU A 212 21.60 6.51 -12.66
C GLU A 212 20.92 7.36 -13.75
N ARG A 213 19.71 7.01 -14.18
CA ARG A 213 18.93 7.81 -15.15
C ARG A 213 18.57 9.20 -14.61
N ASP A 214 18.14 9.27 -13.36
CA ASP A 214 17.81 10.54 -12.71
C ASP A 214 19.03 11.47 -12.68
N LEU A 215 20.21 10.92 -12.35
CA LEU A 215 21.47 11.67 -12.35
C LEU A 215 21.91 12.10 -13.75
N MET A 216 21.76 11.23 -14.75
CA MET A 216 22.14 11.56 -16.13
C MET A 216 21.24 12.65 -16.74
N ASN A 217 19.95 12.63 -16.40
CA ASN A 217 18.95 13.56 -16.95
C ASN A 217 18.81 14.85 -16.14
N SER A 218 19.47 14.96 -14.99
CA SER A 218 19.35 16.14 -14.14
C SER A 218 20.12 17.35 -14.70
N PRO A 219 19.46 18.51 -14.85
CA PRO A 219 20.14 19.75 -15.23
C PRO A 219 21.02 20.35 -14.13
N LEU A 220 20.85 19.89 -12.87
CA LEU A 220 21.51 20.45 -11.68
C LEU A 220 22.97 20.02 -11.51
N ILE A 221 23.36 18.94 -12.19
CA ILE A 221 24.65 18.29 -11.95
C ILE A 221 25.37 18.01 -13.27
N ARG A 222 26.68 17.78 -13.16
CA ARG A 222 27.52 17.24 -14.23
C ARG A 222 28.25 16.01 -13.75
N SER A 223 28.37 15.02 -14.62
CA SER A 223 29.16 13.82 -14.35
C SER A 223 30.64 14.06 -14.68
N VAL A 224 31.54 13.49 -13.86
CA VAL A 224 32.98 13.51 -14.07
C VAL A 224 33.51 12.09 -13.87
N GLY A 225 34.42 11.68 -14.74
CA GLY A 225 35.00 10.33 -14.74
C GLY A 225 34.23 9.33 -15.58
N ARG A 226 34.81 8.13 -15.74
CA ARG A 226 34.24 7.02 -16.54
C ARG A 226 34.02 5.79 -15.68
N THR A 227 32.94 5.05 -15.96
CA THR A 227 32.62 3.75 -15.33
C THR A 227 32.64 3.77 -13.79
N GLN A 228 33.46 2.95 -13.14
CA GLN A 228 33.46 2.74 -11.68
C GLN A 228 33.94 3.97 -10.87
N GLY A 229 34.65 4.90 -11.47
CA GLY A 229 35.12 6.13 -10.84
C GLY A 229 34.24 7.36 -11.10
N ARG A 230 33.04 7.20 -11.66
CA ARG A 230 32.14 8.31 -11.97
C ARG A 230 31.60 8.96 -10.70
N PHE A 231 31.74 10.28 -10.63
CA PHE A 231 31.12 11.11 -9.59
C PHE A 231 30.39 12.29 -10.21
N TYR A 232 29.58 12.95 -9.41
CA TYR A 232 28.71 14.04 -9.81
C TYR A 232 29.05 15.30 -9.01
N LEU A 233 29.02 16.44 -9.67
CA LEU A 233 29.28 17.77 -9.11
C LEU A 233 28.10 18.68 -9.42
N ALA A 234 27.80 19.61 -8.54
CA ALA A 234 26.86 20.68 -8.81
C ALA A 234 27.27 21.45 -10.09
N LYS A 235 26.32 21.71 -10.97
CA LYS A 235 26.50 22.70 -12.03
C LYS A 235 26.44 24.09 -11.39
N ARG A 236 27.51 24.86 -11.47
CA ARG A 236 27.40 26.29 -11.19
C ARG A 236 26.49 26.90 -12.23
N LEU A 237 25.31 27.33 -11.82
CA LEU A 237 24.49 28.21 -12.65
C LEU A 237 25.33 29.48 -12.88
N ARG A 238 25.75 29.72 -14.12
CA ARG A 238 26.30 31.03 -14.49
C ARG A 238 25.13 32.01 -14.36
N GLY A 239 25.24 32.92 -13.38
CA GLY A 239 24.38 34.08 -13.30
C GLY A 239 24.61 35.02 -14.51
#